data_459feb9ebb68dc6fbb781e3662a30e43
#
_entry.id   459feb9ebb68dc6fbb781e3662a30e43
#
_cell.length_a   1.000
_cell.length_b   1.000
_cell.length_c   1.000
_cell.angle_alpha   90.00
_cell.angle_beta   90.00
_cell.angle_gamma   90.00
#
_symmetry.space_group_name_H-M   'P 1'
#
loop_
_entity.id
_entity.type
_entity.pdbx_description
1 polymer ?
#
loop_
_entity_poly.entity_id
_entity_poly.type
_entity_poly.pdbx_seq_one_letter_code
_entity_poly.pdbx_strand_id
1 'polypeptide(L)'
;MNPPFDPSFGGYRHFARPGTTKLPLFRGAPLIGGETRNFLDVALYVANQLFLLRGLVGPEVTPALLFPSFLLIPALGVLDRTLFLVARAEHYYVVLVCMTVAAANDLWIAGAKLTWCFIWFWAAASKLNSHFPSVIMFMMNNGPFFPHFLKKRLFAHFPDDLRASRFATLMAHFGAASEAAIPVVLLTAAATDNDLLRIAGCLLFTGFHGFIGINNPNGMPVEWNILMIYGGWFLFGFHPEARLSDLTQMPLLLAALLLSLAVVPTIGNFFPSKVSFLL
;
A
#
# COMPACT_ATOMS: atom_id res chain seq x y z
N MET A 1 -21.57 4.08 13.39
CA MET A 1 -20.34 3.35 13.04
C MET A 1 -19.25 4.37 12.89
N ASN A 2 -18.20 4.31 13.70
CA ASN A 2 -17.01 5.13 13.40
C ASN A 2 -16.27 4.41 12.28
N PRO A 3 -16.15 5.01 11.09
CA PRO A 3 -15.45 4.38 10.01
C PRO A 3 -13.97 4.18 10.40
N PRO A 4 -13.32 3.13 9.90
CA PRO A 4 -11.90 2.88 10.14
C PRO A 4 -10.98 4.01 9.64
N PHE A 5 -11.52 4.98 8.95
CA PHE A 5 -10.84 6.14 8.36
C PHE A 5 -11.04 7.45 9.13
N ASP A 6 -11.61 7.43 10.33
CA ASP A 6 -11.67 8.62 11.17
C ASP A 6 -10.23 9.02 11.56
N PRO A 7 -9.71 10.16 11.11
CA PRO A 7 -8.36 10.62 11.43
C PRO A 7 -8.16 10.86 12.94
N SER A 8 -9.24 10.91 13.71
CA SER A 8 -9.23 11.00 15.17
C SER A 8 -9.20 9.62 15.86
N PHE A 9 -8.31 8.70 15.46
CA PHE A 9 -8.16 7.36 16.01
C PHE A 9 -9.32 6.38 15.78
N GLY A 10 -10.19 6.62 14.78
CA GLY A 10 -11.31 5.75 14.46
C GLY A 10 -10.92 4.31 14.15
N GLY A 11 -9.82 4.11 13.42
CA GLY A 11 -9.27 2.79 13.11
C GLY A 11 -8.85 2.02 14.35
N TYR A 12 -8.13 2.63 15.25
CA TYR A 12 -7.72 2.01 16.52
C TYR A 12 -8.90 1.66 17.39
N ARG A 13 -9.88 2.56 17.53
CA ARG A 13 -11.12 2.29 18.26
C ARG A 13 -11.92 1.14 17.67
N HIS A 14 -11.94 1.02 16.34
CA HIS A 14 -12.64 -0.07 15.67
C HIS A 14 -12.00 -1.42 15.97
N PHE A 15 -10.69 -1.54 15.80
CA PHE A 15 -9.95 -2.78 16.01
C PHE A 15 -9.72 -3.14 17.48
N ALA A 16 -9.58 -2.14 18.35
CA ALA A 16 -9.34 -2.33 19.78
C ALA A 16 -10.64 -2.39 20.63
N ARG A 17 -11.81 -2.55 20.03
CA ARG A 17 -13.09 -2.57 20.74
C ARG A 17 -13.83 -3.88 20.51
N PRO A 18 -14.15 -4.64 21.57
CA PRO A 18 -15.03 -5.80 21.47
C PRO A 18 -16.42 -5.40 20.96
N GLY A 19 -17.10 -6.33 20.27
CA GLY A 19 -18.42 -6.11 19.68
C GLY A 19 -18.44 -5.37 18.34
N THR A 20 -17.31 -4.86 17.85
CA THR A 20 -17.21 -4.31 16.50
C THR A 20 -17.19 -5.43 15.45
N THR A 21 -17.68 -5.13 14.25
CA THR A 21 -17.78 -6.12 13.16
C THR A 21 -16.42 -6.56 12.63
N LYS A 22 -16.27 -7.85 12.33
CA LYS A 22 -15.12 -8.46 11.69
C LYS A 22 -15.54 -9.41 10.58
N LEU A 23 -14.61 -9.77 9.69
CA LEU A 23 -14.79 -10.74 8.62
C LEU A 23 -13.84 -11.92 8.82
N PRO A 24 -14.21 -12.95 9.59
CA PRO A 24 -13.35 -14.09 9.81
C PRO A 24 -13.14 -14.89 8.52
N LEU A 25 -11.97 -15.49 8.36
CA LEU A 25 -11.69 -16.37 7.23
C LEU A 25 -12.52 -17.67 7.34
N PHE A 26 -12.63 -18.22 8.54
CA PHE A 26 -13.38 -19.45 8.82
C PHE A 26 -14.63 -19.13 9.64
N ARG A 27 -15.74 -18.86 8.95
CA ARG A 27 -17.03 -18.61 9.61
C ARG A 27 -17.50 -19.83 10.39
N GLY A 28 -18.01 -19.59 11.58
CA GLY A 28 -18.54 -20.66 12.46
C GLY A 28 -17.48 -21.45 13.23
N ALA A 29 -16.20 -21.18 13.04
CA ALA A 29 -15.15 -21.81 13.85
C ALA A 29 -15.25 -21.34 15.33
N PRO A 30 -15.13 -22.24 16.31
CA PRO A 30 -15.18 -21.88 17.72
C PRO A 30 -14.17 -20.78 18.06
N LEU A 31 -14.58 -19.82 18.87
CA LEU A 31 -13.79 -18.67 19.36
C LEU A 31 -13.37 -17.64 18.29
N ILE A 32 -13.16 -18.04 17.02
CA ILE A 32 -12.56 -17.19 16.01
C ILE A 32 -13.52 -16.84 14.86
N GLY A 33 -14.55 -17.65 14.62
CA GLY A 33 -15.45 -17.54 13.46
C GLY A 33 -16.66 -16.62 13.64
N GLY A 34 -16.76 -15.89 14.76
CA GLY A 34 -17.84 -14.92 14.99
C GLY A 34 -17.71 -13.67 14.11
N GLU A 35 -18.84 -13.04 13.81
CA GLU A 35 -18.88 -11.82 12.97
C GLU A 35 -18.58 -10.53 13.76
N THR A 36 -18.35 -10.65 15.08
CA THR A 36 -17.96 -9.55 15.95
C THR A 36 -16.68 -9.88 16.70
N ARG A 37 -15.85 -8.86 16.96
CA ARG A 37 -14.62 -9.01 17.74
C ARG A 37 -14.93 -9.38 19.17
N ASN A 38 -14.26 -10.39 19.66
CA ASN A 38 -14.25 -10.77 21.08
C ASN A 38 -12.98 -10.22 21.77
N PHE A 39 -12.81 -10.52 23.05
CA PHE A 39 -11.65 -10.08 23.83
C PHE A 39 -10.33 -10.67 23.32
N LEU A 40 -10.33 -11.89 22.74
CA LEU A 40 -9.14 -12.50 22.16
C LEU A 40 -8.68 -11.74 20.91
N ASP A 41 -9.62 -11.39 20.01
CA ASP A 41 -9.32 -10.59 18.82
C ASP A 41 -8.64 -9.27 19.19
N VAL A 42 -9.20 -8.58 20.22
CA VAL A 42 -8.68 -7.31 20.70
C VAL A 42 -7.32 -7.48 21.36
N ALA A 43 -7.16 -8.50 22.21
CA ALA A 43 -5.88 -8.75 22.90
C ALA A 43 -4.75 -9.03 21.92
N LEU A 44 -5.00 -9.85 20.89
CA LEU A 44 -4.00 -10.15 19.85
C LEU A 44 -3.66 -8.91 19.01
N TYR A 45 -4.68 -8.10 18.68
CA TYR A 45 -4.45 -6.84 17.97
C TYR A 45 -3.58 -5.87 18.79
N VAL A 46 -3.92 -5.65 20.06
CA VAL A 46 -3.16 -4.78 20.97
C VAL A 46 -1.75 -5.32 21.19
N ALA A 47 -1.58 -6.63 21.38
CA ALA A 47 -0.27 -7.26 21.53
C ALA A 47 0.60 -6.99 20.29
N ASN A 48 0.04 -7.15 19.08
CA ASN A 48 0.77 -6.84 17.85
C ASN A 48 1.21 -5.36 17.80
N GLN A 49 0.34 -4.43 18.17
CA GLN A 49 0.70 -3.00 18.22
C GLN A 49 1.83 -2.73 19.22
N LEU A 50 1.81 -3.37 20.39
CA LEU A 50 2.85 -3.23 21.39
C LEU A 50 4.19 -3.79 20.92
N PHE A 51 4.21 -4.93 20.21
CA PHE A 51 5.45 -5.47 19.63
C PHE A 51 6.02 -4.55 18.54
N LEU A 52 5.17 -4.03 17.64
CA LEU A 52 5.60 -3.06 16.62
C LEU A 52 6.12 -1.77 17.27
N LEU A 53 5.42 -1.25 18.28
CA LEU A 53 5.85 -0.06 19.02
C LEU A 53 7.20 -0.29 19.70
N ARG A 54 7.41 -1.46 20.30
CA ARG A 54 8.70 -1.82 20.90
C ARG A 54 9.83 -1.82 19.87
N GLY A 55 9.57 -2.33 18.65
CA GLY A 55 10.52 -2.26 17.55
C GLY A 55 10.82 -0.82 17.11
N LEU A 56 9.80 0.05 17.14
CA LEU A 56 9.93 1.45 16.70
C LEU A 56 10.71 2.33 17.72
N VAL A 57 10.52 2.10 19.03
CA VAL A 57 11.16 2.93 20.08
C VAL A 57 12.47 2.32 20.59
N GLY A 58 12.82 1.11 20.18
CA GLY A 58 14.07 0.46 20.54
C GLY A 58 15.29 1.14 19.88
N PRO A 59 16.49 0.96 20.43
CA PRO A 59 17.72 1.52 19.86
C PRO A 59 18.06 0.89 18.51
N GLU A 60 17.67 -0.34 18.29
CA GLU A 60 17.91 -1.10 17.05
C GLU A 60 16.70 -1.96 16.71
N VAL A 61 16.42 -2.09 15.43
CA VAL A 61 15.39 -3.01 14.91
C VAL A 61 16.06 -4.34 14.61
N THR A 62 15.77 -5.35 15.42
CA THR A 62 16.31 -6.70 15.24
C THR A 62 15.23 -7.68 14.77
N PRO A 63 15.59 -8.77 14.06
CA PRO A 63 14.65 -9.84 13.70
C PRO A 63 13.86 -10.38 14.89
N ALA A 64 14.50 -10.54 16.05
CA ALA A 64 13.86 -11.02 17.27
C ALA A 64 12.73 -10.09 17.77
N LEU A 65 12.87 -8.78 17.59
CA LEU A 65 11.82 -7.81 17.94
C LEU A 65 10.64 -7.85 16.96
N LEU A 66 10.90 -8.17 15.69
CA LEU A 66 9.89 -8.22 14.64
C LEU A 66 9.15 -9.57 14.58
N PHE A 67 9.80 -10.65 15.05
CA PHE A 67 9.29 -12.01 14.96
C PHE A 67 7.89 -12.22 15.57
N PRO A 68 7.52 -11.63 16.71
CA PRO A 68 6.15 -11.73 17.22
C PRO A 68 5.11 -11.16 16.23
N SER A 69 5.37 -10.01 15.65
CA SER A 69 4.48 -9.40 14.65
C SER A 69 4.47 -10.17 13.33
N PHE A 70 5.58 -10.77 12.94
CA PHE A 70 5.68 -11.68 11.80
C PHE A 70 4.68 -12.86 11.92
N LEU A 71 4.46 -13.39 13.13
CA LEU A 71 3.48 -14.44 13.38
C LEU A 71 2.06 -13.90 13.61
N LEU A 72 1.93 -12.78 14.33
CA LEU A 72 0.62 -12.25 14.73
C LEU A 72 -0.16 -11.64 13.58
N ILE A 73 0.49 -10.98 12.60
CA ILE A 73 -0.23 -10.34 11.50
C ILE A 73 -1.01 -11.35 10.64
N PRO A 74 -0.43 -12.48 10.18
CA PRO A 74 -1.22 -13.50 9.47
C PRO A 74 -2.31 -14.11 10.36
N ALA A 75 -2.02 -14.37 11.64
CA ALA A 75 -3.03 -14.87 12.57
C ALA A 75 -4.22 -13.90 12.69
N LEU A 76 -3.94 -12.62 12.85
CA LEU A 76 -4.97 -11.56 12.84
C LEU A 76 -5.74 -11.51 11.53
N GLY A 77 -5.08 -11.73 10.38
CA GLY A 77 -5.73 -11.80 9.07
C GLY A 77 -6.69 -12.98 8.92
N VAL A 78 -6.39 -14.12 9.57
CA VAL A 78 -7.30 -15.27 9.66
C VAL A 78 -8.52 -14.95 10.52
N LEU A 79 -8.29 -14.24 11.63
CA LEU A 79 -9.36 -13.83 12.56
C LEU A 79 -10.25 -12.75 11.96
N ASP A 80 -9.66 -11.86 11.18
CA ASP A 80 -10.36 -10.73 10.59
C ASP A 80 -9.70 -10.24 9.30
N ARG A 81 -10.26 -10.61 8.17
CA ARG A 81 -9.77 -10.18 6.85
C ARG A 81 -9.81 -8.68 6.64
N THR A 82 -10.58 -7.91 7.40
CA THR A 82 -10.61 -6.45 7.28
C THR A 82 -9.25 -5.81 7.58
N LEU A 83 -8.37 -6.51 8.31
CA LEU A 83 -7.02 -6.04 8.55
C LEU A 83 -6.22 -5.87 7.23
N PHE A 84 -6.38 -6.81 6.29
CA PHE A 84 -5.77 -6.71 4.97
C PHE A 84 -6.61 -5.85 4.03
N LEU A 85 -7.94 -6.03 4.05
CA LEU A 85 -8.86 -5.34 3.15
C LEU A 85 -8.93 -3.82 3.40
N VAL A 86 -8.82 -3.37 4.62
CA VAL A 86 -9.01 -1.96 4.99
C VAL A 86 -7.70 -1.30 5.41
N ALA A 87 -6.93 -1.98 6.24
CA ALA A 87 -5.67 -1.46 6.77
C ALA A 87 -4.46 -1.68 5.83
N ARG A 88 -4.64 -2.41 4.72
CA ARG A 88 -3.59 -2.73 3.74
C ARG A 88 -2.34 -3.35 4.38
N ALA A 89 -2.57 -4.20 5.38
CA ALA A 89 -1.48 -4.81 6.13
C ALA A 89 -0.60 -5.74 5.29
N GLU A 90 -1.12 -6.26 4.16
CA GLU A 90 -0.41 -7.16 3.26
C GLU A 90 0.90 -6.57 2.73
N HIS A 91 0.91 -5.30 2.33
CA HIS A 91 2.12 -4.64 1.83
C HIS A 91 3.16 -4.43 2.94
N TYR A 92 2.71 -3.96 4.09
CA TYR A 92 3.57 -3.78 5.26
C TYR A 92 4.10 -5.12 5.76
N TYR A 93 3.27 -6.17 5.68
CA TYR A 93 3.66 -7.51 6.09
C TYR A 93 4.77 -8.07 5.20
N VAL A 94 4.72 -7.87 3.88
CA VAL A 94 5.79 -8.33 2.97
C VAL A 94 7.13 -7.67 3.33
N VAL A 95 7.12 -6.35 3.62
CA VAL A 95 8.34 -5.66 4.08
C VAL A 95 8.80 -6.18 5.44
N LEU A 96 7.88 -6.41 6.38
CA LEU A 96 8.20 -7.00 7.68
C LEU A 96 8.84 -8.40 7.53
N VAL A 97 8.35 -9.22 6.59
CA VAL A 97 8.97 -10.51 6.25
C VAL A 97 10.42 -10.30 5.81
N CYS A 98 10.67 -9.39 4.88
CA CYS A 98 12.03 -9.09 4.43
C CYS A 98 12.92 -8.66 5.61
N MET A 99 12.47 -7.73 6.43
CA MET A 99 13.21 -7.25 7.62
C MET A 99 13.46 -8.35 8.64
N THR A 100 12.55 -9.33 8.76
CA THR A 100 12.69 -10.41 9.75
C THR A 100 13.66 -11.50 9.27
N VAL A 101 13.61 -11.87 7.98
CA VAL A 101 14.37 -13.02 7.48
C VAL A 101 15.67 -12.66 6.78
N ALA A 102 15.86 -11.40 6.38
CA ALA A 102 17.01 -10.95 5.59
C ALA A 102 17.76 -9.76 6.23
N ALA A 103 17.55 -9.48 7.52
CA ALA A 103 18.18 -8.35 8.22
C ALA A 103 19.71 -8.45 8.28
N ALA A 104 20.23 -9.65 8.46
CA ALA A 104 21.65 -9.87 8.70
C ALA A 104 22.59 -9.43 7.56
N ASN A 105 22.06 -9.30 6.33
CA ASN A 105 22.85 -8.99 5.13
C ASN A 105 22.33 -7.75 4.40
N ASP A 106 21.50 -6.94 5.03
CA ASP A 106 20.80 -5.79 4.41
C ASP A 106 19.98 -6.13 3.13
N LEU A 107 19.81 -7.44 2.85
CA LEU A 107 19.01 -7.93 1.71
C LEU A 107 17.51 -7.57 1.86
N TRP A 108 17.08 -7.25 3.08
CA TRP A 108 15.74 -6.75 3.30
C TRP A 108 15.45 -5.47 2.52
N ILE A 109 16.46 -4.61 2.31
CA ILE A 109 16.32 -3.38 1.51
C ILE A 109 15.99 -3.74 0.05
N ALA A 110 16.69 -4.71 -0.52
CA ALA A 110 16.39 -5.19 -1.86
C ALA A 110 14.97 -5.80 -1.96
N GLY A 111 14.54 -6.57 -0.95
CA GLY A 111 13.17 -7.10 -0.86
C GLY A 111 12.12 -6.02 -0.74
N ALA A 112 12.38 -4.98 0.08
CA ALA A 112 11.52 -3.83 0.20
C ALA A 112 11.44 -3.01 -1.11
N LYS A 113 12.56 -2.81 -1.82
CA LYS A 113 12.56 -2.19 -3.16
C LYS A 113 11.68 -2.95 -4.15
N LEU A 114 11.80 -4.27 -4.19
CA LEU A 114 10.96 -5.11 -5.04
C LEU A 114 9.48 -4.91 -4.69
N THR A 115 9.15 -4.89 -3.40
CA THR A 115 7.80 -4.65 -2.91
C THR A 115 7.27 -3.29 -3.37
N TRP A 116 8.06 -2.19 -3.23
CA TRP A 116 7.68 -0.86 -3.70
C TRP A 116 7.44 -0.81 -5.20
N CYS A 117 8.29 -1.45 -6.01
CA CYS A 117 8.10 -1.54 -7.45
C CYS A 117 6.77 -2.21 -7.82
N PHE A 118 6.43 -3.33 -7.14
CA PHE A 118 5.16 -4.01 -7.39
C PHE A 118 3.94 -3.22 -6.89
N ILE A 119 4.07 -2.47 -5.80
CA ILE A 119 3.00 -1.56 -5.35
C ILE A 119 2.68 -0.54 -6.44
N TRP A 120 3.67 0.17 -6.98
CA TRP A 120 3.44 1.13 -8.07
C TRP A 120 2.90 0.47 -9.33
N PHE A 121 3.46 -0.69 -9.70
CA PHE A 121 3.00 -1.44 -10.87
C PHE A 121 1.51 -1.81 -10.76
N TRP A 122 1.12 -2.43 -9.65
CA TRP A 122 -0.28 -2.85 -9.46
C TRP A 122 -1.23 -1.67 -9.25
N ALA A 123 -0.77 -0.63 -8.57
CA ALA A 123 -1.55 0.60 -8.42
C ALA A 123 -1.80 1.26 -9.78
N ALA A 124 -0.82 1.30 -10.69
CA ALA A 124 -1.02 1.76 -12.05
C ALA A 124 -1.96 0.84 -12.84
N ALA A 125 -1.72 -0.48 -12.78
CA ALA A 125 -2.55 -1.48 -13.48
C ALA A 125 -4.02 -1.42 -13.03
N SER A 126 -4.29 -1.23 -11.73
CA SER A 126 -5.64 -1.12 -11.18
C SER A 126 -6.41 0.11 -11.70
N LYS A 127 -5.70 1.11 -12.20
CA LYS A 127 -6.28 2.34 -12.77
C LYS A 127 -6.64 2.22 -14.26
N LEU A 128 -6.26 1.12 -14.91
CA LEU A 128 -6.58 0.85 -16.31
C LEU A 128 -8.01 0.27 -16.46
N ASN A 129 -8.98 1.01 -15.95
CA ASN A 129 -10.39 0.63 -16.04
C ASN A 129 -11.28 1.83 -16.41
N SER A 130 -12.51 1.57 -16.84
CA SER A 130 -13.46 2.58 -17.29
C SER A 130 -14.00 3.49 -16.17
N HIS A 131 -13.84 3.12 -14.91
CA HIS A 131 -14.35 3.88 -13.77
C HIS A 131 -13.33 4.90 -13.22
N PHE A 132 -12.05 4.67 -13.47
CA PHE A 132 -10.99 5.52 -12.91
C PHE A 132 -11.07 6.99 -13.35
N PRO A 133 -11.48 7.36 -14.58
CA PRO A 133 -11.74 8.75 -14.94
C PRO A 133 -12.74 9.46 -14.02
N SER A 134 -13.77 8.76 -13.55
CA SER A 134 -14.74 9.31 -12.58
C SER A 134 -14.11 9.54 -11.20
N VAL A 135 -13.18 8.69 -10.78
CA VAL A 135 -12.42 8.87 -9.53
C VAL A 135 -11.55 10.12 -9.62
N ILE A 136 -10.83 10.31 -10.72
CA ILE A 136 -10.01 11.50 -10.97
C ILE A 136 -10.88 12.76 -11.01
N MET A 137 -12.01 12.71 -11.71
CA MET A 137 -12.98 13.81 -11.75
C MET A 137 -13.41 14.22 -10.34
N PHE A 138 -13.80 13.25 -9.51
CA PHE A 138 -14.22 13.50 -8.14
C PHE A 138 -13.10 14.09 -7.29
N MET A 139 -11.90 13.50 -7.35
CA MET A 139 -10.73 13.95 -6.59
C MET A 139 -10.34 15.38 -6.97
N MET A 140 -10.22 15.68 -8.26
CA MET A 140 -9.84 17.01 -8.74
C MET A 140 -10.92 18.06 -8.48
N ASN A 141 -12.21 17.71 -8.63
CA ASN A 141 -13.29 18.64 -8.33
C ASN A 141 -13.31 19.07 -6.85
N ASN A 142 -12.97 18.14 -5.95
CA ASN A 142 -12.88 18.41 -4.51
C ASN A 142 -11.47 18.89 -4.07
N GLY A 143 -10.48 18.79 -4.92
CA GLY A 143 -9.10 19.21 -4.63
C GLY A 143 -9.04 20.73 -4.34
N PRO A 144 -8.43 21.14 -3.21
CA PRO A 144 -8.36 22.55 -2.83
C PRO A 144 -7.47 23.38 -3.77
N PHE A 145 -6.45 22.76 -4.33
CA PHE A 145 -5.46 23.43 -5.18
C PHE A 145 -5.72 23.28 -6.68
N PHE A 146 -6.72 22.48 -7.07
CA PHE A 146 -7.04 22.34 -8.48
C PHE A 146 -7.75 23.60 -9.00
N PRO A 147 -7.27 24.22 -10.11
CA PRO A 147 -7.78 25.50 -10.58
C PRO A 147 -9.29 25.49 -10.86
N HIS A 148 -10.01 26.46 -10.32
CA HIS A 148 -11.47 26.47 -10.39
C HIS A 148 -12.03 26.49 -11.82
N PHE A 149 -11.33 27.17 -12.75
CA PHE A 149 -11.71 27.22 -14.15
C PHE A 149 -11.57 25.87 -14.87
N LEU A 150 -10.72 24.97 -14.38
CA LEU A 150 -10.56 23.61 -14.91
C LEU A 150 -11.59 22.64 -14.32
N LYS A 151 -12.17 22.92 -13.15
CA LYS A 151 -13.12 22.00 -12.50
C LYS A 151 -14.32 21.70 -13.39
N LYS A 152 -14.87 22.72 -14.09
CA LYS A 152 -15.98 22.51 -15.04
C LYS A 152 -15.62 21.63 -16.22
N ARG A 153 -14.35 21.63 -16.65
CA ARG A 153 -13.86 20.80 -17.77
C ARG A 153 -13.73 19.31 -17.42
N LEU A 154 -13.80 18.97 -16.12
CA LEU A 154 -13.80 17.58 -15.69
C LEU A 154 -15.09 16.85 -16.07
N PHE A 155 -16.18 17.57 -16.28
CA PHE A 155 -17.49 17.04 -16.64
C PHE A 155 -17.72 17.10 -18.14
N ALA A 156 -18.48 16.15 -18.68
CA ALA A 156 -18.79 16.08 -20.12
C ALA A 156 -19.51 17.33 -20.60
N HIS A 157 -20.58 17.75 -19.90
CA HIS A 157 -21.34 18.98 -20.17
C HIS A 157 -21.92 19.52 -18.87
N PHE A 158 -21.12 20.30 -18.13
CA PHE A 158 -21.57 20.90 -16.87
C PHE A 158 -22.62 22.00 -17.12
N PRO A 159 -23.77 22.04 -16.39
CA PRO A 159 -24.19 21.15 -15.29
C PRO A 159 -25.02 19.92 -15.73
N ASP A 160 -25.37 19.79 -17.02
CA ASP A 160 -26.40 18.87 -17.51
C ASP A 160 -25.91 17.42 -17.61
N ASP A 161 -24.62 17.21 -17.86
CA ASP A 161 -23.97 15.89 -17.91
C ASP A 161 -22.73 15.85 -17.05
N LEU A 162 -22.85 15.20 -15.89
CA LEU A 162 -21.80 15.09 -14.88
C LEU A 162 -20.90 13.86 -15.05
N ARG A 163 -20.99 13.15 -16.17
CA ARG A 163 -20.04 12.07 -16.48
C ARG A 163 -18.63 12.63 -16.70
N ALA A 164 -17.62 11.78 -16.50
CA ALA A 164 -16.24 12.17 -16.73
C ALA A 164 -16.01 12.59 -18.19
N SER A 165 -15.40 13.75 -18.38
CA SER A 165 -15.06 14.28 -19.70
C SER A 165 -13.83 13.56 -20.30
N ARG A 166 -13.55 13.85 -21.58
CA ARG A 166 -12.29 13.44 -22.24
C ARG A 166 -11.05 14.00 -21.50
N PHE A 167 -11.18 15.20 -20.93
CA PHE A 167 -10.11 15.81 -20.15
C PHE A 167 -9.84 15.02 -18.85
N ALA A 168 -10.88 14.63 -18.11
CA ALA A 168 -10.74 13.77 -16.93
C ALA A 168 -10.17 12.40 -17.31
N THR A 169 -10.57 11.83 -18.44
CA THR A 169 -10.03 10.57 -18.95
C THR A 169 -8.54 10.69 -19.29
N LEU A 170 -8.13 11.77 -19.95
CA LEU A 170 -6.71 12.03 -20.24
C LEU A 170 -5.88 12.16 -18.95
N MET A 171 -6.39 12.91 -17.96
CA MET A 171 -5.74 13.03 -16.65
C MET A 171 -5.61 11.68 -15.95
N ALA A 172 -6.63 10.82 -16.04
CA ALA A 172 -6.62 9.49 -15.47
C ALA A 172 -5.52 8.61 -16.10
N HIS A 173 -5.44 8.59 -17.42
CA HIS A 173 -4.39 7.84 -18.13
C HIS A 173 -3.00 8.41 -17.90
N PHE A 174 -2.85 9.73 -17.86
CA PHE A 174 -1.58 10.38 -17.51
C PHE A 174 -1.14 10.01 -16.08
N GLY A 175 -2.06 10.02 -15.11
CA GLY A 175 -1.78 9.59 -13.75
C GLY A 175 -1.34 8.13 -13.67
N ALA A 176 -2.06 7.22 -14.35
CA ALA A 176 -1.69 5.80 -14.40
C ALA A 176 -0.33 5.58 -15.09
N ALA A 177 -0.07 6.28 -16.20
CA ALA A 177 1.21 6.19 -16.90
C ALA A 177 2.36 6.75 -16.06
N SER A 178 2.16 7.88 -15.35
CA SER A 178 3.17 8.46 -14.46
C SER A 178 3.53 7.49 -13.33
N GLU A 179 2.53 6.83 -12.73
CA GLU A 179 2.75 5.84 -11.68
C GLU A 179 3.47 4.59 -12.19
N ALA A 180 3.12 4.10 -13.39
CA ALA A 180 3.83 2.99 -14.03
C ALA A 180 5.27 3.35 -14.42
N ALA A 181 5.53 4.60 -14.75
CA ALA A 181 6.87 5.07 -15.09
C ALA A 181 7.83 5.07 -13.90
N ILE A 182 7.33 5.24 -12.66
CA ILE A 182 8.17 5.30 -11.46
C ILE A 182 9.08 4.06 -11.34
N PRO A 183 8.55 2.82 -11.24
CA PRO A 183 9.40 1.64 -11.12
C PRO A 183 10.30 1.45 -12.34
N VAL A 184 9.84 1.77 -13.55
CA VAL A 184 10.64 1.65 -14.78
C VAL A 184 11.87 2.56 -14.70
N VAL A 185 11.70 3.84 -14.34
CA VAL A 185 12.80 4.80 -14.21
C VAL A 185 13.78 4.36 -13.13
N LEU A 186 13.29 3.95 -11.93
CA LEU A 186 14.13 3.52 -10.83
C LEU A 186 14.91 2.24 -11.14
N LEU A 187 14.28 1.26 -11.79
CA LEU A 187 14.93 0.01 -12.21
C LEU A 187 15.97 0.26 -13.31
N THR A 188 15.66 1.14 -14.27
CA THR A 188 16.61 1.54 -15.30
C THR A 188 17.82 2.27 -14.69
N ALA A 189 17.58 3.16 -13.73
CA ALA A 189 18.65 3.86 -13.01
C ALA A 189 19.58 2.86 -12.30
N ALA A 190 19.01 1.87 -11.62
CA ALA A 190 19.77 0.82 -10.95
C ALA A 190 20.54 -0.09 -11.92
N ALA A 191 19.96 -0.40 -13.09
CA ALA A 191 20.59 -1.24 -14.09
C ALA A 191 21.74 -0.53 -14.84
N THR A 192 21.70 0.79 -14.91
CA THR A 192 22.69 1.63 -15.64
C THR A 192 23.65 2.38 -14.71
N ASP A 193 23.54 2.18 -13.40
CA ASP A 193 24.26 2.94 -12.37
C ASP A 193 24.19 4.47 -12.59
N ASN A 194 23.01 4.96 -13.01
CA ASN A 194 22.80 6.36 -13.37
C ASN A 194 22.14 7.14 -12.22
N ASP A 195 22.94 7.90 -11.50
CA ASP A 195 22.48 8.72 -10.36
C ASP A 195 21.50 9.82 -10.76
N LEU A 196 21.69 10.44 -11.93
CA LEU A 196 20.76 11.47 -12.39
C LEU A 196 19.36 10.88 -12.63
N LEU A 197 19.31 9.71 -13.27
CA LEU A 197 18.05 9.01 -13.51
C LEU A 197 17.41 8.53 -12.20
N ARG A 198 18.22 8.11 -11.22
CA ARG A 198 17.76 7.74 -9.87
C ARG A 198 17.10 8.92 -9.16
N ILE A 199 17.77 10.09 -9.16
CA ILE A 199 17.21 11.32 -8.57
C ILE A 199 15.94 11.75 -9.32
N ALA A 200 15.92 11.67 -10.64
CA ALA A 200 14.73 11.96 -11.44
C ALA A 200 13.55 11.05 -11.07
N GLY A 201 13.79 9.75 -10.86
CA GLY A 201 12.80 8.80 -10.36
C GLY A 201 12.29 9.15 -8.95
N CYS A 202 13.20 9.57 -8.06
CA CYS A 202 12.84 10.01 -6.72
C CYS A 202 11.98 11.29 -6.75
N LEU A 203 12.31 12.23 -7.60
CA LEU A 203 11.49 13.44 -7.77
C LEU A 203 10.14 13.12 -8.43
N LEU A 204 10.09 12.17 -9.35
CA LEU A 204 8.85 11.74 -10.00
C LEU A 204 7.86 11.18 -8.98
N PHE A 205 8.26 10.21 -8.14
CA PHE A 205 7.33 9.69 -7.13
C PHE A 205 7.00 10.73 -6.06
N THR A 206 7.93 11.62 -5.70
CA THR A 206 7.67 12.70 -4.75
C THR A 206 6.60 13.64 -5.29
N GLY A 207 6.74 14.09 -6.54
CA GLY A 207 5.75 14.93 -7.19
C GLY A 207 4.40 14.22 -7.36
N PHE A 208 4.41 12.95 -7.74
CA PHE A 208 3.19 12.16 -7.93
C PHE A 208 2.41 11.97 -6.62
N HIS A 209 3.04 11.44 -5.58
CA HIS A 209 2.40 11.22 -4.28
C HIS A 209 2.10 12.53 -3.55
N GLY A 210 2.96 13.55 -3.68
CA GLY A 210 2.70 14.89 -3.17
C GLY A 210 1.45 15.50 -3.80
N PHE A 211 1.31 15.40 -5.12
CA PHE A 211 0.12 15.87 -5.83
C PHE A 211 -1.16 15.17 -5.36
N ILE A 212 -1.12 13.84 -5.19
CA ILE A 212 -2.27 13.09 -4.68
C ILE A 212 -2.59 13.53 -3.25
N GLY A 213 -1.59 13.59 -2.36
CA GLY A 213 -1.77 13.95 -0.96
C GLY A 213 -2.41 15.33 -0.78
N ILE A 214 -1.98 16.31 -1.58
CA ILE A 214 -2.50 17.68 -1.52
C ILE A 214 -3.93 17.77 -2.09
N ASN A 215 -4.27 16.99 -3.12
CA ASN A 215 -5.57 17.05 -3.79
C ASN A 215 -6.61 16.06 -3.28
N ASN A 216 -6.32 15.35 -2.19
CA ASN A 216 -7.25 14.39 -1.61
C ASN A 216 -7.83 14.88 -0.28
N PRO A 217 -8.92 15.70 -0.29
CA PRO A 217 -9.42 16.37 0.90
C PRO A 217 -10.19 15.46 1.87
N ASN A 218 -10.47 14.21 1.49
CA ASN A 218 -11.43 13.36 2.20
C ASN A 218 -10.78 12.35 3.17
N GLY A 219 -9.54 12.59 3.62
CA GLY A 219 -8.87 11.71 4.59
C GLY A 219 -8.59 10.30 4.05
N MET A 220 -8.66 10.10 2.75
CA MET A 220 -8.11 8.90 2.11
C MET A 220 -6.60 8.89 2.37
N PRO A 221 -5.97 7.74 2.48
CA PRO A 221 -4.76 7.54 3.27
C PRO A 221 -3.63 8.52 2.91
N VAL A 222 -3.63 9.67 3.59
CA VAL A 222 -2.52 10.64 3.48
C VAL A 222 -1.23 9.97 3.93
N GLU A 223 -1.30 9.13 4.96
CA GLU A 223 -0.19 8.33 5.46
C GLU A 223 0.41 7.43 4.37
N TRP A 224 -0.40 6.89 3.46
CA TRP A 224 0.08 6.09 2.33
C TRP A 224 1.00 6.89 1.41
N ASN A 225 0.60 8.12 1.07
CA ASN A 225 1.40 8.98 0.20
C ASN A 225 2.70 9.43 0.91
N ILE A 226 2.62 9.72 2.22
CA ILE A 226 3.81 10.04 3.03
C ILE A 226 4.75 8.84 3.07
N LEU A 227 4.23 7.63 3.32
CA LEU A 227 5.03 6.41 3.35
C LEU A 227 5.70 6.13 2.00
N MET A 228 4.97 6.30 0.89
CA MET A 228 5.52 6.06 -0.45
C MET A 228 6.65 7.05 -0.77
N ILE A 229 6.54 8.31 -0.34
CA ILE A 229 7.63 9.29 -0.48
C ILE A 229 8.80 8.93 0.43
N TYR A 230 8.55 8.80 1.74
CA TYR A 230 9.60 8.54 2.72
C TYR A 230 10.33 7.22 2.45
N GLY A 231 9.57 6.13 2.30
CA GLY A 231 10.13 4.81 2.01
C GLY A 231 10.82 4.77 0.64
N GLY A 232 10.27 5.47 -0.35
CA GLY A 232 10.90 5.59 -1.68
C GLY A 232 12.27 6.27 -1.60
N TRP A 233 12.40 7.39 -0.89
CA TRP A 233 13.70 8.04 -0.67
C TRP A 233 14.64 7.17 0.14
N PHE A 234 14.16 6.56 1.22
CA PHE A 234 14.97 5.63 2.00
C PHE A 234 15.53 4.50 1.14
N LEU A 235 14.67 3.83 0.39
CA LEU A 235 15.06 2.66 -0.39
C LEU A 235 15.91 3.03 -1.62
N PHE A 236 15.45 3.96 -2.44
CA PHE A 236 16.08 4.25 -3.73
C PHE A 236 17.01 5.47 -3.68
N GLY A 237 16.73 6.44 -2.81
CA GLY A 237 17.53 7.64 -2.66
C GLY A 237 18.79 7.39 -1.84
N PHE A 238 18.66 6.78 -0.66
CA PHE A 238 19.74 6.68 0.33
C PHE A 238 20.45 5.32 0.34
N HIS A 239 19.86 4.28 -0.26
CA HIS A 239 20.46 2.94 -0.35
C HIS A 239 20.58 2.46 -1.79
N PRO A 240 21.25 3.20 -2.70
CA PRO A 240 21.39 2.79 -4.10
C PRO A 240 22.17 1.48 -4.26
N GLU A 241 23.07 1.17 -3.32
CA GLU A 241 23.93 -0.03 -3.29
C GLU A 241 23.15 -1.33 -3.17
N ALA A 242 22.00 -1.35 -2.49
CA ALA A 242 21.19 -2.54 -2.36
C ALA A 242 20.47 -2.84 -3.69
N ARG A 243 20.92 -3.82 -4.44
CA ARG A 243 20.41 -4.17 -5.77
C ARG A 243 19.39 -5.29 -5.71
N LEU A 244 18.41 -5.30 -6.61
CA LEU A 244 17.43 -6.40 -6.70
C LEU A 244 18.10 -7.73 -7.05
N SER A 245 19.23 -7.72 -7.77
CA SER A 245 20.04 -8.91 -8.05
C SER A 245 20.53 -9.60 -6.78
N ASP A 246 20.71 -8.87 -5.68
CA ASP A 246 21.21 -9.41 -4.43
C ASP A 246 20.24 -10.43 -3.82
N LEU A 247 18.95 -10.34 -4.14
CA LEU A 247 17.93 -11.30 -3.74
C LEU A 247 18.19 -12.73 -4.27
N THR A 248 19.01 -12.88 -5.31
CA THR A 248 19.42 -14.21 -5.80
C THR A 248 20.25 -15.00 -4.77
N GLN A 249 20.84 -14.29 -3.78
CA GLN A 249 21.53 -14.90 -2.64
C GLN A 249 20.55 -15.59 -1.67
N MET A 250 19.26 -15.23 -1.72
CA MET A 250 18.19 -15.82 -0.92
C MET A 250 17.04 -16.33 -1.83
N PRO A 251 17.23 -17.42 -2.57
CA PRO A 251 16.31 -17.86 -3.61
C PRO A 251 14.91 -18.20 -3.07
N LEU A 252 14.80 -18.69 -1.83
CA LEU A 252 13.50 -18.95 -1.21
C LEU A 252 12.75 -17.66 -0.89
N LEU A 253 13.43 -16.63 -0.40
CA LEU A 253 12.83 -15.32 -0.18
C LEU A 253 12.40 -14.70 -1.51
N LEU A 254 13.26 -14.73 -2.53
CA LEU A 254 12.90 -14.22 -3.86
C LEU A 254 11.69 -14.95 -4.43
N ALA A 255 11.63 -16.27 -4.33
CA ALA A 255 10.47 -17.05 -4.78
C ALA A 255 9.19 -16.68 -4.02
N ALA A 256 9.26 -16.51 -2.70
CA ALA A 256 8.14 -16.08 -1.87
C ALA A 256 7.67 -14.68 -2.23
N LEU A 257 8.60 -13.75 -2.49
CA LEU A 257 8.28 -12.39 -2.94
C LEU A 257 7.60 -12.39 -4.32
N LEU A 258 8.14 -13.12 -5.30
CA LEU A 258 7.55 -13.23 -6.62
C LEU A 258 6.16 -13.89 -6.57
N LEU A 259 6.00 -14.92 -5.74
CA LEU A 259 4.70 -15.56 -5.54
C LEU A 259 3.69 -14.55 -4.97
N SER A 260 4.03 -13.84 -3.90
CA SER A 260 3.13 -12.93 -3.20
C SER A 260 2.87 -11.62 -3.97
N LEU A 261 3.88 -11.07 -4.63
CA LEU A 261 3.80 -9.75 -5.28
C LEU A 261 3.42 -9.81 -6.76
N ALA A 262 3.71 -10.91 -7.45
CA ALA A 262 3.40 -11.06 -8.87
C ALA A 262 2.30 -12.09 -9.12
N VAL A 263 2.48 -13.34 -8.68
CA VAL A 263 1.61 -14.46 -9.07
C VAL A 263 0.23 -14.32 -8.42
N VAL A 264 0.17 -14.11 -7.11
CA VAL A 264 -1.12 -14.01 -6.38
C VAL A 264 -1.95 -12.82 -6.89
N PRO A 265 -1.42 -11.59 -7.03
CA PRO A 265 -2.17 -10.49 -7.61
C PRO A 265 -2.60 -10.72 -9.05
N THR A 266 -1.77 -11.35 -9.88
CA THR A 266 -2.15 -11.71 -11.26
C THR A 266 -3.34 -12.66 -11.27
N ILE A 267 -3.30 -13.75 -10.49
CA ILE A 267 -4.41 -14.70 -10.38
C ILE A 267 -5.66 -13.98 -9.86
N GLY A 268 -5.52 -13.10 -8.87
CA GLY A 268 -6.63 -12.33 -8.31
C GLY A 268 -7.30 -11.40 -9.31
N ASN A 269 -6.54 -10.80 -10.23
CA ASN A 269 -7.11 -9.98 -11.30
C ASN A 269 -7.95 -10.81 -12.29
N PHE A 270 -7.53 -12.03 -12.60
CA PHE A 270 -8.28 -12.92 -13.48
C PHE A 270 -9.43 -13.64 -12.78
N PHE A 271 -9.29 -13.93 -11.48
CA PHE A 271 -10.27 -14.69 -10.69
C PHE A 271 -10.63 -13.97 -9.37
N PRO A 272 -11.20 -12.75 -9.42
CA PRO A 272 -11.45 -11.94 -8.24
C PRO A 272 -12.43 -12.58 -7.25
N SER A 273 -13.31 -13.46 -7.71
CA SER A 273 -14.25 -14.19 -6.84
C SER A 273 -13.58 -15.28 -6.00
N LYS A 274 -12.38 -15.73 -6.40
CA LYS A 274 -11.63 -16.80 -5.71
C LYS A 274 -10.45 -16.28 -4.93
N VAL A 275 -9.79 -15.28 -5.46
CA VAL A 275 -8.65 -14.62 -4.83
C VAL A 275 -9.03 -13.16 -4.63
N SER A 276 -9.42 -12.82 -3.40
CA SER A 276 -9.64 -11.42 -3.03
C SER A 276 -8.34 -10.85 -2.52
N PHE A 277 -7.78 -9.92 -3.25
CA PHE A 277 -6.78 -9.01 -2.72
C PHE A 277 -7.19 -7.59 -3.09
N LEU A 278 -6.69 -6.65 -2.33
CA LEU A 278 -7.01 -5.26 -2.50
C LEU A 278 -5.83 -4.55 -3.12
N LEU A 279 -5.90 -4.39 -4.37
CA LEU A 279 -5.10 -3.41 -5.06
C LEU A 279 -5.98 -2.47 -5.85
#